data_d8f4ce9d447d01ee0c5f99d796f87b26
#
_entry.id   d8f4ce9d447d01ee0c5f99d796f87b26
#
_cell.length_a   1.000
_cell.length_b   1.000
_cell.length_c   1.000
_cell.angle_alpha   90.00
_cell.angle_beta   90.00
_cell.angle_gamma   90.00
#
_symmetry.space_group_name_H-M   'P 1'
#
loop_
_entity.id
_entity.type
_entity.pdbx_description
1 polymer ?
#
loop_
_entity_poly.entity_id
_entity_poly.type
_entity_poly.pdbx_seq_one_letter_code
_entity_poly.pdbx_strand_id
1 'polypeptide(L)'
;MNQITLADTPAKLVIEDNVLAVISDAPLNTVSSAIYNGGCRKVKAILNIQVPEGYSDLQLHEDPMRLVTLSSKKIGVSENYLAMITAAKIINMVHIAKTEGNVTVNVVATAGASHGESAGESINAEQTPGTINIIVVIHGNPTDSCLVAAFVTATEAKTAALNDLGIRSRYSGDAATGTITDSLSVATTNMGSKIELGGPASALGQLVASCVRPAIREAVIKQDGTLPSRSVADRLKARHLPLEKMASELTKIKALNASETALATKLREVISNPLYASFLMAAAKLDDDVKRGLIPFEFGRITDVSKEFGNLISKGESREARNQRQPAKEELHEVNLPPFIKQALINILLNERQ
;
A
#
# COMPACT_ATOMS: atom_id res chain seq x y z
N MET A 1 -20.75 -10.09 -21.70
CA MET A 1 -21.16 -9.35 -20.49
C MET A 1 -21.21 -10.35 -19.33
N ASN A 2 -20.26 -10.25 -18.38
CA ASN A 2 -20.31 -11.03 -17.13
C ASN A 2 -21.11 -10.24 -16.10
N GLN A 3 -22.07 -10.89 -15.43
CA GLN A 3 -22.96 -10.24 -14.49
C GLN A 3 -23.02 -11.03 -13.17
N ILE A 4 -22.87 -10.33 -12.04
CA ILE A 4 -22.96 -10.88 -10.68
C ILE A 4 -23.99 -10.05 -9.90
N THR A 5 -24.99 -10.68 -9.30
CA THR A 5 -25.90 -10.00 -8.39
C THR A 5 -25.18 -9.71 -7.08
N LEU A 6 -25.21 -8.48 -6.60
CA LEU A 6 -24.66 -8.10 -5.30
C LEU A 6 -25.62 -8.59 -4.18
N ALA A 7 -25.04 -9.22 -3.17
CA ALA A 7 -25.79 -9.86 -2.10
C ALA A 7 -26.77 -8.85 -1.42
N ASP A 8 -28.02 -9.27 -1.27
CA ASP A 8 -29.13 -8.54 -0.60
C ASP A 8 -29.41 -7.13 -1.15
N THR A 9 -29.00 -6.84 -2.40
CA THR A 9 -29.21 -5.52 -3.00
C THR A 9 -29.97 -5.60 -4.32
N PRO A 10 -30.66 -4.52 -4.75
CA PRO A 10 -31.21 -4.41 -6.11
C PRO A 10 -30.13 -4.11 -7.17
N ALA A 11 -28.85 -4.25 -6.81
CA ALA A 11 -27.75 -3.89 -7.67
C ALA A 11 -27.00 -5.12 -8.19
N LYS A 12 -26.45 -4.98 -9.36
CA LYS A 12 -25.62 -5.99 -10.04
C LYS A 12 -24.28 -5.39 -10.47
N LEU A 13 -23.25 -6.20 -10.36
CA LEU A 13 -21.93 -5.94 -10.90
C LEU A 13 -21.93 -6.43 -12.35
N VAL A 14 -21.59 -5.53 -13.26
CA VAL A 14 -21.47 -5.79 -14.71
C VAL A 14 -20.02 -5.52 -15.11
N ILE A 15 -19.45 -6.43 -15.88
CA ILE A 15 -18.11 -6.26 -16.45
C ILE A 15 -18.24 -6.41 -17.95
N GLU A 16 -17.88 -5.37 -18.68
CA GLU A 16 -17.86 -5.36 -20.13
C GLU A 16 -16.69 -4.52 -20.62
N ASP A 17 -15.88 -5.10 -21.51
CA ASP A 17 -14.64 -4.48 -21.99
C ASP A 17 -13.76 -3.97 -20.82
N ASN A 18 -13.45 -2.67 -20.82
CA ASN A 18 -12.65 -1.98 -19.79
C ASN A 18 -13.53 -1.29 -18.73
N VAL A 19 -14.80 -1.67 -18.59
CA VAL A 19 -15.71 -1.03 -17.64
C VAL A 19 -16.24 -2.06 -16.64
N LEU A 20 -16.06 -1.76 -15.38
CA LEU A 20 -16.74 -2.40 -14.26
C LEU A 20 -17.81 -1.43 -13.77
N ALA A 21 -19.05 -1.89 -13.69
CA ALA A 21 -20.16 -1.06 -13.25
C ALA A 21 -21.01 -1.77 -12.19
N VAL A 22 -21.33 -1.07 -11.12
CA VAL A 22 -22.42 -1.43 -10.22
C VAL A 22 -23.66 -0.70 -10.70
N ILE A 23 -24.66 -1.44 -11.19
CA ILE A 23 -25.92 -0.90 -11.74
C ILE A 23 -27.04 -1.34 -10.83
N SER A 24 -27.90 -0.39 -10.40
CA SER A 24 -29.01 -0.63 -9.50
C SER A 24 -30.34 -0.22 -10.15
N ASP A 25 -31.37 -1.04 -9.95
CA ASP A 25 -32.73 -0.73 -10.40
C ASP A 25 -33.32 0.46 -9.60
N ALA A 26 -32.98 0.58 -8.31
CA ALA A 26 -33.36 1.69 -7.45
C ALA A 26 -32.17 2.66 -7.24
N PRO A 27 -32.42 3.96 -7.07
CA PRO A 27 -31.34 4.91 -6.77
C PRO A 27 -30.63 4.57 -5.45
N LEU A 28 -29.30 4.63 -5.46
CA LEU A 28 -28.44 4.50 -4.29
C LEU A 28 -28.03 5.89 -3.79
N ASN A 29 -28.10 6.16 -2.50
CA ASN A 29 -27.47 7.34 -1.91
C ASN A 29 -25.97 7.09 -1.81
N THR A 30 -25.15 8.03 -2.27
CA THR A 30 -23.69 7.85 -2.32
C THR A 30 -22.94 9.02 -1.70
N VAL A 31 -21.77 8.68 -1.13
CA VAL A 31 -20.65 9.61 -0.84
C VAL A 31 -19.44 9.09 -1.62
N SER A 32 -18.86 9.94 -2.46
CA SER A 32 -17.81 9.48 -3.38
C SER A 32 -16.77 10.54 -3.67
N SER A 33 -15.50 10.13 -3.83
CA SER A 33 -14.40 10.92 -4.37
C SER A 33 -14.21 10.71 -5.89
N ALA A 34 -15.19 10.12 -6.58
CA ALA A 34 -15.13 9.89 -8.03
C ALA A 34 -14.89 11.18 -8.82
N ILE A 35 -14.07 11.10 -9.87
CA ILE A 35 -13.73 12.23 -10.72
C ILE A 35 -14.95 12.79 -11.49
N TYR A 36 -15.92 11.92 -11.81
CA TYR A 36 -17.16 12.32 -12.44
C TYR A 36 -18.34 12.15 -11.49
N ASN A 37 -19.09 13.21 -11.25
CA ASN A 37 -20.24 13.25 -10.37
C ASN A 37 -19.97 12.73 -8.93
N GLY A 38 -18.76 12.94 -8.41
CA GLY A 38 -18.45 12.68 -6.99
C GLY A 38 -19.24 13.59 -6.03
N GLY A 39 -18.94 13.47 -4.74
CA GLY A 39 -19.68 14.13 -3.65
C GLY A 39 -20.87 13.31 -3.16
N CYS A 40 -21.86 13.99 -2.55
CA CYS A 40 -23.08 13.34 -2.05
C CYS A 40 -24.16 13.37 -3.14
N ARG A 41 -24.55 12.22 -3.65
CA ARG A 41 -25.51 12.12 -4.77
C ARG A 41 -26.39 10.88 -4.67
N LYS A 42 -27.51 10.91 -5.41
CA LYS A 42 -28.33 9.73 -5.72
C LYS A 42 -27.98 9.29 -7.14
N VAL A 43 -27.52 8.06 -7.29
CA VAL A 43 -27.15 7.50 -8.60
C VAL A 43 -27.73 6.11 -8.81
N LYS A 44 -27.91 5.71 -10.05
CA LYS A 44 -28.30 4.35 -10.44
C LYS A 44 -27.11 3.50 -10.89
N ALA A 45 -25.95 4.12 -11.17
CA ALA A 45 -24.78 3.38 -11.54
C ALA A 45 -23.51 4.00 -10.97
N ILE A 46 -22.54 3.16 -10.63
CA ILE A 46 -21.19 3.49 -10.19
C ILE A 46 -20.23 2.78 -11.12
N LEU A 47 -19.45 3.56 -11.90
CA LEU A 47 -18.53 3.03 -12.90
C LEU A 47 -17.09 3.09 -12.38
N ASN A 48 -16.32 2.05 -12.67
CA ASN A 48 -14.86 2.04 -12.56
C ASN A 48 -14.30 1.68 -13.94
N ILE A 49 -13.64 2.65 -14.57
CA ILE A 49 -13.23 2.59 -15.98
C ILE A 49 -11.73 2.39 -16.05
N GLN A 50 -11.29 1.28 -16.61
CA GLN A 50 -9.89 1.02 -16.90
C GLN A 50 -9.43 1.87 -18.08
N VAL A 51 -8.28 2.53 -17.91
CA VAL A 51 -7.60 3.23 -19.01
C VAL A 51 -7.20 2.22 -20.08
N PRO A 52 -7.62 2.38 -21.34
CA PRO A 52 -7.26 1.47 -22.42
C PRO A 52 -5.75 1.44 -22.68
N GLU A 53 -5.22 0.30 -23.12
CA GLU A 53 -3.84 0.20 -23.58
C GLU A 53 -3.61 1.16 -24.77
N GLY A 54 -2.49 1.89 -24.72
CA GLY A 54 -2.17 2.92 -25.73
C GLY A 54 -2.89 4.25 -25.59
N TYR A 55 -3.75 4.42 -24.59
CA TYR A 55 -4.32 5.73 -24.24
C TYR A 55 -3.23 6.56 -23.57
N SER A 56 -2.84 7.69 -24.20
CA SER A 56 -1.73 8.50 -23.67
C SER A 56 -2.12 9.21 -22.37
N ASP A 57 -1.14 9.37 -21.46
CA ASP A 57 -1.34 10.15 -20.23
C ASP A 57 -1.78 11.59 -20.55
N LEU A 58 -1.28 12.17 -21.67
CA LEU A 58 -1.67 13.49 -22.13
C LEU A 58 -3.17 13.56 -22.45
N GLN A 59 -3.71 12.58 -23.21
CA GLN A 59 -5.14 12.52 -23.54
C GLN A 59 -6.01 12.36 -22.30
N LEU A 60 -5.53 11.61 -21.30
CA LEU A 60 -6.24 11.41 -20.04
C LEU A 60 -6.26 12.69 -19.19
N HIS A 61 -5.16 13.45 -19.19
CA HIS A 61 -5.06 14.72 -18.45
C HIS A 61 -5.83 15.86 -19.13
N GLU A 62 -5.82 15.91 -20.46
CA GLU A 62 -6.53 16.96 -21.21
C GLU A 62 -8.05 16.80 -21.17
N ASP A 63 -8.56 15.57 -21.31
CA ASP A 63 -10.01 15.33 -21.34
C ASP A 63 -10.37 13.94 -20.74
N PRO A 64 -10.30 13.78 -19.41
CA PRO A 64 -10.73 12.54 -18.75
C PRO A 64 -12.23 12.28 -18.96
N MET A 65 -13.04 13.32 -19.19
CA MET A 65 -14.48 13.20 -19.37
C MET A 65 -14.85 12.52 -20.69
N ARG A 66 -14.01 12.62 -21.70
CA ARG A 66 -14.20 11.88 -22.96
C ARG A 66 -14.19 10.38 -22.73
N LEU A 67 -13.23 9.87 -21.94
CA LEU A 67 -13.16 8.45 -21.59
C LEU A 67 -14.40 8.01 -20.82
N VAL A 68 -14.85 8.80 -19.84
CA VAL A 68 -16.06 8.54 -19.05
C VAL A 68 -17.29 8.45 -19.95
N THR A 69 -17.48 9.43 -20.85
CA THR A 69 -18.64 9.51 -21.74
C THR A 69 -18.69 8.35 -22.74
N LEU A 70 -17.54 7.98 -23.31
CA LEU A 70 -17.46 6.87 -24.24
C LEU A 70 -17.76 5.52 -23.53
N SER A 71 -17.21 5.34 -22.35
CA SER A 71 -17.35 4.12 -21.57
C SER A 71 -18.78 3.93 -21.04
N SER A 72 -19.41 4.99 -20.54
CA SER A 72 -20.78 4.91 -20.05
C SER A 72 -21.78 4.57 -21.18
N LYS A 73 -21.60 5.14 -22.37
CA LYS A 73 -22.43 4.83 -23.55
C LYS A 73 -22.30 3.38 -23.97
N LYS A 74 -21.09 2.79 -23.92
CA LYS A 74 -20.85 1.38 -24.31
C LYS A 74 -21.69 0.41 -23.47
N ILE A 75 -21.82 0.68 -22.17
CA ILE A 75 -22.58 -0.18 -21.26
C ILE A 75 -24.05 0.24 -21.10
N GLY A 76 -24.53 1.17 -21.93
CA GLY A 76 -25.92 1.65 -21.93
C GLY A 76 -26.31 2.52 -20.74
N VAL A 77 -25.32 3.13 -20.05
CA VAL A 77 -25.57 4.05 -18.92
C VAL A 77 -25.41 5.48 -19.43
N SER A 78 -26.52 6.25 -19.43
CA SER A 78 -26.56 7.62 -19.94
C SER A 78 -26.78 8.69 -18.87
N GLU A 79 -27.40 8.33 -17.76
CA GLU A 79 -27.84 9.27 -16.72
C GLU A 79 -27.66 8.71 -15.31
N ASN A 80 -27.65 9.59 -14.32
CA ASN A 80 -27.66 9.23 -12.89
C ASN A 80 -26.53 8.26 -12.50
N TYR A 81 -25.31 8.54 -12.94
CA TYR A 81 -24.13 7.74 -12.59
C TYR A 81 -22.98 8.61 -12.10
N LEU A 82 -22.05 7.98 -11.40
CA LEU A 82 -20.72 8.51 -11.10
C LEU A 82 -19.66 7.61 -11.71
N ALA A 83 -18.47 8.14 -11.97
CA ALA A 83 -17.39 7.35 -12.56
C ALA A 83 -16.03 7.66 -11.95
N MET A 84 -15.28 6.59 -11.73
CA MET A 84 -13.88 6.53 -11.34
C MET A 84 -13.06 6.02 -12.52
N ILE A 85 -11.82 6.41 -12.62
CA ILE A 85 -10.86 5.94 -13.64
C ILE A 85 -9.75 5.17 -12.93
N THR A 86 -9.26 4.07 -13.52
CA THR A 86 -8.21 3.25 -12.94
C THR A 86 -7.18 2.81 -13.97
N ALA A 87 -5.90 2.81 -13.57
CA ALA A 87 -4.84 2.13 -14.31
C ALA A 87 -4.79 0.61 -14.01
N ALA A 88 -5.40 0.16 -12.90
CA ALA A 88 -5.44 -1.25 -12.55
C ALA A 88 -6.37 -2.03 -13.49
N LYS A 89 -5.97 -3.24 -13.88
CA LYS A 89 -6.75 -4.11 -14.76
C LYS A 89 -8.04 -4.56 -14.08
N ILE A 90 -9.19 -4.34 -14.72
CA ILE A 90 -10.51 -4.71 -14.19
C ILE A 90 -10.63 -6.24 -14.01
N ILE A 91 -9.95 -7.02 -14.84
CA ILE A 91 -9.96 -8.50 -14.69
C ILE A 91 -9.38 -8.96 -13.33
N ASN A 92 -8.56 -8.13 -12.68
CA ASN A 92 -7.97 -8.36 -11.36
C ASN A 92 -8.85 -7.87 -10.20
N MET A 93 -10.07 -7.41 -10.49
CA MET A 93 -10.99 -6.96 -9.46
C MET A 93 -11.26 -8.03 -8.42
N VAL A 94 -11.62 -7.59 -7.22
CA VAL A 94 -12.04 -8.45 -6.11
C VAL A 94 -13.42 -8.00 -5.64
N HIS A 95 -14.32 -8.97 -5.45
CA HIS A 95 -15.63 -8.76 -4.83
C HIS A 95 -15.69 -9.55 -3.53
N ILE A 96 -16.03 -8.88 -2.43
CA ILE A 96 -16.26 -9.49 -1.12
C ILE A 96 -17.60 -8.99 -0.60
N ALA A 97 -18.44 -9.91 -0.15
CA ALA A 97 -19.69 -9.60 0.52
C ALA A 97 -19.75 -10.25 1.90
N LYS A 98 -20.27 -9.54 2.89
CA LYS A 98 -20.55 -10.07 4.24
C LYS A 98 -21.85 -9.50 4.77
N THR A 99 -22.56 -10.32 5.54
CA THR A 99 -23.82 -9.98 6.20
C THR A 99 -23.67 -10.13 7.71
N GLU A 100 -24.17 -9.16 8.45
CA GLU A 100 -24.31 -9.21 9.90
C GLU A 100 -25.70 -8.69 10.29
N GLY A 101 -26.52 -9.55 10.88
CA GLY A 101 -27.93 -9.28 11.11
C GLY A 101 -28.67 -8.98 9.81
N ASN A 102 -29.24 -7.79 9.71
CA ASN A 102 -29.99 -7.32 8.53
C ASN A 102 -29.20 -6.36 7.65
N VAL A 103 -27.89 -6.27 7.87
CA VAL A 103 -27.00 -5.38 7.10
C VAL A 103 -26.04 -6.21 6.28
N THR A 104 -25.99 -5.94 4.98
CA THR A 104 -25.04 -6.57 4.07
C THR A 104 -24.15 -5.51 3.45
N VAL A 105 -22.85 -5.78 3.45
CA VAL A 105 -21.84 -4.94 2.80
C VAL A 105 -21.21 -5.71 1.63
N ASN A 106 -21.31 -5.14 0.44
CA ASN A 106 -20.62 -5.61 -0.76
C ASN A 106 -19.47 -4.64 -1.07
N VAL A 107 -18.28 -5.15 -1.27
CA VAL A 107 -17.09 -4.37 -1.68
C VAL A 107 -16.59 -4.88 -3.00
N VAL A 108 -16.43 -3.98 -3.97
CA VAL A 108 -15.77 -4.26 -5.25
C VAL A 108 -14.55 -3.35 -5.34
N ALA A 109 -13.37 -3.95 -5.53
CA ALA A 109 -12.11 -3.21 -5.54
C ALA A 109 -11.22 -3.58 -6.73
N THR A 110 -10.54 -2.58 -7.28
CA THR A 110 -9.36 -2.72 -8.14
C THR A 110 -8.21 -1.97 -7.50
N ALA A 111 -7.01 -2.55 -7.47
CA ALA A 111 -5.89 -1.92 -6.79
C ALA A 111 -4.56 -2.24 -7.47
N GLY A 112 -3.83 -1.19 -7.89
CA GLY A 112 -2.42 -1.24 -8.28
C GLY A 112 -1.63 -0.32 -7.35
N ALA A 113 -0.76 -0.87 -6.53
CA ALA A 113 0.00 -0.18 -5.48
C ALA A 113 1.52 -0.26 -5.67
N SER A 114 2.00 -0.64 -6.86
CA SER A 114 3.43 -0.63 -7.22
C SER A 114 4.06 0.76 -7.09
N HIS A 115 3.25 1.81 -7.17
CA HIS A 115 3.60 3.21 -6.98
C HIS A 115 2.86 3.77 -5.76
N GLY A 116 3.13 3.20 -4.58
CA GLY A 116 2.57 3.68 -3.31
C GLY A 116 3.10 5.08 -2.97
N GLU A 117 2.27 5.84 -2.24
CA GLU A 117 2.58 7.19 -1.74
C GLU A 117 2.14 7.32 -0.29
N SER A 118 2.79 8.21 0.45
CA SER A 118 2.45 8.52 1.84
C SER A 118 1.83 9.91 1.93
N ALA A 119 0.65 10.01 2.49
CA ALA A 119 -0.03 11.29 2.66
C ALA A 119 0.83 12.25 3.50
N GLY A 120 1.02 13.47 3.01
CA GLY A 120 1.82 14.51 3.68
C GLY A 120 3.31 14.50 3.34
N GLU A 121 3.79 13.58 2.49
CA GLU A 121 5.17 13.63 1.99
C GLU A 121 5.35 14.67 0.88
N SER A 122 6.58 15.17 0.73
CA SER A 122 6.93 16.06 -0.39
C SER A 122 7.22 15.26 -1.65
N ILE A 123 6.55 15.60 -2.75
CA ILE A 123 6.70 14.92 -4.04
C ILE A 123 7.44 15.86 -4.99
N ASN A 124 8.68 15.52 -5.35
CA ASN A 124 9.54 16.30 -6.23
C ASN A 124 9.89 15.56 -7.55
N ALA A 125 9.14 14.54 -7.92
CA ALA A 125 9.44 13.68 -9.07
C ALA A 125 8.22 13.54 -10.00
N GLU A 126 8.46 13.05 -11.22
CA GLU A 126 7.38 12.69 -12.15
C GLU A 126 6.41 11.70 -11.53
N GLN A 127 5.14 12.03 -11.65
CA GLN A 127 4.06 11.23 -11.10
C GLN A 127 3.75 10.08 -12.05
N THR A 128 3.90 8.85 -11.58
CA THR A 128 3.46 7.65 -12.32
C THR A 128 2.21 7.10 -11.64
N PRO A 129 1.09 6.94 -12.34
CA PRO A 129 -0.16 6.58 -11.70
C PRO A 129 -0.15 5.16 -11.12
N GLY A 130 -0.35 5.06 -9.80
CA GLY A 130 -0.96 3.92 -9.14
C GLY A 130 -2.43 4.27 -8.89
N THR A 131 -3.32 3.31 -8.76
CA THR A 131 -4.74 3.58 -8.51
C THR A 131 -5.37 2.49 -7.67
N ILE A 132 -6.06 2.89 -6.61
CA ILE A 132 -6.91 2.03 -5.79
C ILE A 132 -8.33 2.57 -5.85
N ASN A 133 -9.22 1.86 -6.54
CA ASN A 133 -10.63 2.20 -6.61
C ASN A 133 -11.48 1.20 -5.83
N ILE A 134 -12.37 1.71 -4.99
CA ILE A 134 -13.20 0.93 -4.08
C ILE A 134 -14.66 1.36 -4.24
N ILE A 135 -15.54 0.40 -4.47
CA ILE A 135 -17.00 0.58 -4.42
C ILE A 135 -17.51 -0.24 -3.24
N VAL A 136 -18.14 0.43 -2.29
CA VAL A 136 -18.85 -0.19 -1.15
C VAL A 136 -20.34 0.01 -1.36
N VAL A 137 -21.12 -1.07 -1.36
CA VAL A 137 -22.57 -1.02 -1.41
C VAL A 137 -23.14 -1.63 -0.14
N ILE A 138 -23.84 -0.82 0.63
CA ILE A 138 -24.44 -1.19 1.91
C ILE A 138 -25.94 -1.45 1.68
N HIS A 139 -26.38 -2.69 1.89
CA HIS A 139 -27.79 -2.96 2.13
C HIS A 139 -28.09 -2.62 3.58
N GLY A 140 -28.70 -1.47 3.80
CA GLY A 140 -28.92 -0.88 5.11
C GLY A 140 -29.47 0.55 4.97
N ASN A 141 -29.73 1.21 6.09
CA ASN A 141 -30.24 2.58 6.14
C ASN A 141 -29.35 3.48 7.02
N PRO A 142 -28.07 3.70 6.66
CA PRO A 142 -27.20 4.62 7.37
C PRO A 142 -27.68 6.07 7.19
N THR A 143 -27.56 6.88 8.25
CA THR A 143 -27.68 8.33 8.14
C THR A 143 -26.57 8.90 7.25
N ASP A 144 -26.72 10.12 6.76
CA ASP A 144 -25.67 10.79 5.96
C ASP A 144 -24.35 10.88 6.73
N SER A 145 -24.41 11.21 8.02
CA SER A 145 -23.24 11.25 8.91
C SER A 145 -22.60 9.86 9.07
N CYS A 146 -23.40 8.81 9.21
CA CYS A 146 -22.95 7.42 9.26
C CYS A 146 -22.30 6.99 7.93
N LEU A 147 -22.86 7.42 6.79
CA LEU A 147 -22.32 7.10 5.47
C LEU A 147 -20.94 7.76 5.26
N VAL A 148 -20.78 9.02 5.71
CA VAL A 148 -19.47 9.71 5.71
C VAL A 148 -18.49 9.01 6.64
N ALA A 149 -18.91 8.58 7.84
CA ALA A 149 -18.05 7.81 8.75
C ALA A 149 -17.63 6.46 8.16
N ALA A 150 -18.53 5.77 7.45
CA ALA A 150 -18.20 4.54 6.72
C ALA A 150 -17.18 4.77 5.59
N PHE A 151 -17.23 5.92 4.91
CA PHE A 151 -16.24 6.33 3.93
C PHE A 151 -14.86 6.51 4.57
N VAL A 152 -14.78 7.18 5.72
CA VAL A 152 -13.52 7.31 6.50
C VAL A 152 -13.01 5.93 6.90
N THR A 153 -13.86 5.06 7.47
CA THR A 153 -13.50 3.70 7.87
C THR A 153 -12.98 2.85 6.69
N ALA A 154 -13.60 2.96 5.51
CA ALA A 154 -13.12 2.28 4.31
C ALA A 154 -11.73 2.77 3.87
N THR A 155 -11.45 4.09 4.00
CA THR A 155 -10.13 4.68 3.74
C THR A 155 -9.07 4.17 4.72
N GLU A 156 -9.41 4.09 6.01
CA GLU A 156 -8.54 3.52 7.04
C GLU A 156 -8.25 2.04 6.78
N ALA A 157 -9.26 1.25 6.41
CA ALA A 157 -9.13 -0.16 6.06
C ALA A 157 -8.25 -0.37 4.82
N LYS A 158 -8.33 0.51 3.80
CA LYS A 158 -7.42 0.54 2.65
C LYS A 158 -5.97 0.75 3.11
N THR A 159 -5.73 1.75 3.94
CA THR A 159 -4.39 2.05 4.48
C THR A 159 -3.83 0.89 5.31
N ALA A 160 -4.68 0.27 6.14
CA ALA A 160 -4.29 -0.93 6.90
C ALA A 160 -3.90 -2.10 5.98
N ALA A 161 -4.62 -2.30 4.86
CA ALA A 161 -4.29 -3.33 3.87
C ALA A 161 -2.91 -3.10 3.21
N LEU A 162 -2.57 -1.86 2.87
CA LEU A 162 -1.25 -1.51 2.33
C LEU A 162 -0.14 -1.76 3.35
N ASN A 163 -0.38 -1.43 4.62
CA ASN A 163 0.55 -1.73 5.72
C ASN A 163 0.73 -3.23 5.93
N ASP A 164 -0.32 -4.05 5.86
CA ASP A 164 -0.24 -5.52 5.94
C ASP A 164 0.67 -6.10 4.85
N LEU A 165 0.61 -5.54 3.65
CA LEU A 165 1.46 -5.91 2.52
C LEU A 165 2.85 -5.27 2.60
N GLY A 166 3.09 -4.34 3.53
CA GLY A 166 4.33 -3.58 3.65
C GLY A 166 4.61 -2.74 2.40
N ILE A 167 3.58 -2.18 1.77
CA ILE A 167 3.73 -1.24 0.66
C ILE A 167 4.39 0.03 1.18
N ARG A 168 5.35 0.53 0.41
CA ARG A 168 6.12 1.73 0.74
C ARG A 168 5.92 2.80 -0.31
N SER A 169 6.03 4.07 0.12
CA SER A 169 6.12 5.18 -0.79
C SER A 169 7.36 5.05 -1.67
N ARG A 170 7.18 5.26 -2.95
CA ARG A 170 8.28 5.29 -3.92
C ARG A 170 9.18 6.53 -3.76
N TYR A 171 8.69 7.58 -3.08
CA TYR A 171 9.42 8.84 -2.89
C TYR A 171 10.24 8.84 -1.61
N SER A 172 9.63 8.51 -0.47
CA SER A 172 10.27 8.56 0.84
C SER A 172 10.76 7.21 1.36
N GLY A 173 10.22 6.10 0.82
CA GLY A 173 10.41 4.77 1.39
C GLY A 173 9.64 4.53 2.69
N ASP A 174 8.80 5.48 3.13
CA ASP A 174 7.92 5.34 4.29
C ASP A 174 6.72 4.42 3.99
N ALA A 175 5.93 4.09 5.01
CA ALA A 175 4.73 3.29 4.81
C ALA A 175 3.74 4.04 3.91
N ALA A 176 3.28 3.40 2.83
CA ALA A 176 2.31 4.01 1.94
C ALA A 176 0.92 4.05 2.58
N THR A 177 0.18 5.13 2.31
CA THR A 177 -1.20 5.31 2.75
C THR A 177 -2.21 5.17 1.60
N GLY A 178 -1.73 5.25 0.37
CA GLY A 178 -2.52 5.19 -0.85
C GLY A 178 -1.65 5.28 -2.09
N THR A 179 -2.24 5.72 -3.18
CA THR A 179 -1.60 6.11 -4.44
C THR A 179 -2.16 7.44 -4.91
N ILE A 180 -1.61 8.02 -5.99
CA ILE A 180 -1.94 9.40 -6.42
C ILE A 180 -3.40 9.59 -6.83
N THR A 181 -4.06 8.56 -7.38
CA THR A 181 -5.40 8.67 -8.01
C THR A 181 -6.43 7.77 -7.35
N ASP A 182 -6.27 7.46 -6.06
CA ASP A 182 -7.24 6.63 -5.33
C ASP A 182 -8.64 7.24 -5.35
N SER A 183 -9.65 6.39 -5.54
CA SER A 183 -11.04 6.81 -5.49
C SER A 183 -11.90 5.80 -4.72
N LEU A 184 -12.84 6.32 -3.95
CA LEU A 184 -13.76 5.56 -3.12
C LEU A 184 -15.20 6.03 -3.33
N SER A 185 -16.12 5.09 -3.44
CA SER A 185 -17.55 5.34 -3.43
C SER A 185 -18.22 4.44 -2.38
N VAL A 186 -18.94 5.02 -1.44
CA VAL A 186 -19.78 4.31 -0.49
C VAL A 186 -21.24 4.62 -0.82
N ALA A 187 -21.99 3.58 -1.12
CA ALA A 187 -23.39 3.66 -1.55
C ALA A 187 -24.29 2.88 -0.58
N THR A 188 -25.55 3.29 -0.45
CA THR A 188 -26.54 2.59 0.35
C THR A 188 -27.88 2.46 -0.35
N THR A 189 -28.59 1.35 -0.07
CA THR A 189 -29.95 1.12 -0.54
C THR A 189 -31.01 1.87 0.26
N ASN A 190 -30.66 2.41 1.43
CA ASN A 190 -31.58 3.03 2.42
C ASN A 190 -32.70 2.09 2.89
N MET A 191 -32.42 0.79 2.94
CA MET A 191 -33.39 -0.22 3.35
C MET A 191 -33.17 -0.64 4.82
N GLY A 192 -34.24 -0.94 5.54
CA GLY A 192 -34.15 -1.45 6.91
C GLY A 192 -34.10 -0.37 7.99
N SER A 193 -33.70 -0.77 9.20
CA SER A 193 -33.60 0.12 10.36
C SER A 193 -32.51 1.15 10.22
N LYS A 194 -32.71 2.33 10.80
CA LYS A 194 -31.73 3.43 10.82
C LYS A 194 -30.44 3.01 11.50
N ILE A 195 -29.28 3.34 10.87
CA ILE A 195 -27.94 3.11 11.38
C ILE A 195 -27.26 4.47 11.58
N GLU A 196 -26.78 4.75 12.78
CA GLU A 196 -26.27 6.06 13.14
C GLU A 196 -24.73 6.12 13.19
N LEU A 197 -24.06 4.98 13.38
CA LEU A 197 -22.62 4.91 13.58
C LEU A 197 -21.94 4.08 12.49
N GLY A 198 -20.93 4.68 11.81
CA GLY A 198 -20.14 4.05 10.74
C GLY A 198 -18.64 4.02 11.01
N GLY A 199 -18.19 4.45 12.20
CA GLY A 199 -16.77 4.47 12.58
C GLY A 199 -16.22 3.06 12.81
N PRO A 200 -14.88 2.89 12.85
CA PRO A 200 -14.19 1.58 12.79
C PRO A 200 -14.54 0.63 13.96
N ALA A 201 -15.03 1.14 15.08
CA ALA A 201 -15.47 0.34 16.24
C ALA A 201 -16.98 0.09 16.29
N SER A 202 -17.77 0.66 15.35
CA SER A 202 -19.20 0.38 15.22
C SER A 202 -19.46 -0.91 14.44
N ALA A 203 -20.64 -1.52 14.60
CA ALA A 203 -21.00 -2.74 13.86
C ALA A 203 -20.89 -2.55 12.34
N LEU A 204 -21.45 -1.46 11.78
CA LEU A 204 -21.32 -1.18 10.35
C LEU A 204 -19.87 -0.92 9.94
N GLY A 205 -19.10 -0.14 10.72
CA GLY A 205 -17.71 0.14 10.40
C GLY A 205 -16.84 -1.11 10.43
N GLN A 206 -17.02 -1.99 11.41
CA GLN A 206 -16.36 -3.30 11.47
C GLN A 206 -16.69 -4.17 10.25
N LEU A 207 -17.96 -4.20 9.85
CA LEU A 207 -18.41 -4.96 8.69
C LEU A 207 -17.77 -4.40 7.40
N VAL A 208 -17.77 -3.07 7.20
CA VAL A 208 -17.12 -2.39 6.07
C VAL A 208 -15.61 -2.70 6.04
N ALA A 209 -14.92 -2.49 7.16
CA ALA A 209 -13.48 -2.73 7.23
C ALA A 209 -13.13 -4.20 6.99
N SER A 210 -13.93 -5.15 7.50
CA SER A 210 -13.73 -6.58 7.31
C SER A 210 -13.91 -7.05 5.85
N CYS A 211 -14.58 -6.26 5.02
CA CYS A 211 -14.69 -6.49 3.57
C CYS A 211 -13.60 -5.73 2.80
N VAL A 212 -13.37 -4.44 3.10
CA VAL A 212 -12.43 -3.59 2.36
C VAL A 212 -10.98 -4.06 2.52
N ARG A 213 -10.53 -4.30 3.76
CA ARG A 213 -9.13 -4.67 4.03
C ARG A 213 -8.67 -5.92 3.27
N PRO A 214 -9.38 -7.07 3.31
CA PRO A 214 -9.00 -8.22 2.52
C PRO A 214 -9.20 -8.01 1.00
N ALA A 215 -10.23 -7.26 0.57
CA ALA A 215 -10.43 -6.98 -0.86
C ALA A 215 -9.24 -6.22 -1.46
N ILE A 216 -8.73 -5.20 -0.78
CA ILE A 216 -7.55 -4.45 -1.24
C ILE A 216 -6.30 -5.32 -1.23
N ARG A 217 -6.06 -6.12 -0.17
CA ARG A 217 -4.91 -7.04 -0.12
C ARG A 217 -4.91 -7.99 -1.31
N GLU A 218 -6.06 -8.61 -1.60
CA GLU A 218 -6.19 -9.55 -2.70
C GLU A 218 -6.05 -8.85 -4.07
N ALA A 219 -6.66 -7.68 -4.26
CA ALA A 219 -6.58 -6.91 -5.50
C ALA A 219 -5.13 -6.49 -5.82
N VAL A 220 -4.37 -6.01 -4.82
CA VAL A 220 -2.95 -5.68 -4.98
C VAL A 220 -2.13 -6.92 -5.33
N ILE A 221 -2.39 -8.07 -4.69
CA ILE A 221 -1.70 -9.32 -5.01
C ILE A 221 -1.98 -9.73 -6.47
N LYS A 222 -3.24 -9.68 -6.91
CA LYS A 222 -3.63 -10.03 -8.29
C LYS A 222 -3.03 -9.09 -9.32
N GLN A 223 -2.97 -7.78 -9.01
CA GLN A 223 -2.51 -6.75 -9.95
C GLN A 223 -1.00 -6.68 -10.05
N ASP A 224 -0.31 -6.63 -8.90
CA ASP A 224 1.12 -6.30 -8.81
C ASP A 224 1.99 -7.53 -8.51
N GLY A 225 1.38 -8.67 -8.20
CA GLY A 225 2.11 -9.85 -7.72
C GLY A 225 2.77 -9.65 -6.34
N THR A 226 2.38 -8.60 -5.60
CA THR A 226 2.99 -8.25 -4.32
C THR A 226 2.53 -9.19 -3.21
N LEU A 227 3.31 -10.21 -2.92
CA LEU A 227 3.01 -11.16 -1.85
C LEU A 227 3.45 -10.63 -0.48
N PRO A 228 2.71 -10.95 0.61
CA PRO A 228 3.17 -10.67 1.98
C PRO A 228 4.52 -11.30 2.30
N SER A 229 4.83 -12.45 1.68
CA SER A 229 6.07 -13.22 1.84
C SER A 229 7.19 -12.86 0.86
N ARG A 230 7.15 -11.67 0.25
CA ARG A 230 8.22 -11.24 -0.67
C ARG A 230 9.59 -11.22 0.00
N SER A 231 10.65 -11.30 -0.82
CA SER A 231 12.03 -11.41 -0.37
C SER A 231 12.49 -10.22 0.50
N VAL A 232 13.50 -10.46 1.35
CA VAL A 232 14.14 -9.39 2.14
C VAL A 232 14.77 -8.34 1.23
N ALA A 233 15.34 -8.76 0.07
CA ALA A 233 15.87 -7.82 -0.94
C ALA A 233 14.80 -6.85 -1.42
N ASP A 234 13.60 -7.33 -1.76
CA ASP A 234 12.49 -6.48 -2.21
C ASP A 234 12.01 -5.53 -1.10
N ARG A 235 11.99 -6.02 0.16
CA ARG A 235 11.62 -5.19 1.32
C ARG A 235 12.64 -4.09 1.61
N LEU A 236 13.93 -4.37 1.43
CA LEU A 236 14.99 -3.38 1.56
C LEU A 236 14.97 -2.39 0.39
N LYS A 237 14.80 -2.90 -0.86
CA LYS A 237 14.65 -2.06 -2.05
C LYS A 237 13.49 -1.07 -1.91
N ALA A 238 12.35 -1.51 -1.37
CA ALA A 238 11.18 -0.65 -1.11
C ALA A 238 11.46 0.46 -0.05
N ARG A 239 12.52 0.32 0.75
CA ARG A 239 13.05 1.33 1.68
C ARG A 239 14.19 2.18 1.09
N HIS A 240 14.39 2.14 -0.21
CA HIS A 240 15.50 2.80 -0.94
C HIS A 240 16.89 2.27 -0.54
N LEU A 241 16.94 1.01 -0.11
CA LEU A 241 18.15 0.27 0.25
C LEU A 241 18.35 -0.94 -0.69
N PRO A 242 18.48 -0.75 -2.02
CA PRO A 242 18.81 -1.86 -2.90
C PRO A 242 20.18 -2.41 -2.60
N LEU A 243 20.40 -3.72 -2.85
CA LEU A 243 21.67 -4.39 -2.52
C LEU A 243 22.88 -3.74 -3.16
N GLU A 244 22.73 -3.26 -4.38
CA GLU A 244 23.78 -2.58 -5.14
C GLU A 244 24.23 -1.28 -4.46
N LYS A 245 23.27 -0.46 -4.02
CA LYS A 245 23.55 0.76 -3.25
C LYS A 245 24.26 0.44 -1.93
N MET A 246 23.78 -0.59 -1.22
CA MET A 246 24.40 -1.00 0.04
C MET A 246 25.81 -1.52 -0.18
N ALA A 247 26.04 -2.31 -1.23
CA ALA A 247 27.40 -2.78 -1.60
C ALA A 247 28.34 -1.62 -1.90
N SER A 248 27.89 -0.67 -2.72
CA SER A 248 28.67 0.53 -3.07
C SER A 248 29.03 1.33 -1.82
N GLU A 249 28.09 1.59 -0.93
CA GLU A 249 28.36 2.30 0.33
C GLU A 249 29.35 1.57 1.24
N LEU A 250 29.28 0.24 1.30
CA LEU A 250 30.15 -0.60 2.13
C LEU A 250 31.58 -0.67 1.61
N THR A 251 31.87 -0.35 0.34
CA THR A 251 33.26 -0.26 -0.19
C THR A 251 34.09 0.81 0.53
N LYS A 252 33.43 1.81 1.12
CA LYS A 252 34.10 2.87 1.89
C LYS A 252 34.73 2.37 3.19
N ILE A 253 34.36 1.15 3.63
CA ILE A 253 34.90 0.52 4.84
C ILE A 253 36.14 -0.32 4.48
N LYS A 254 37.32 0.22 4.74
CA LYS A 254 38.61 -0.44 4.41
C LYS A 254 38.74 -1.80 5.08
N ALA A 255 38.21 -1.96 6.30
CA ALA A 255 38.23 -3.24 7.02
C ALA A 255 37.53 -4.37 6.25
N LEU A 256 36.59 -4.07 5.36
CA LEU A 256 35.94 -5.06 4.50
C LEU A 256 36.80 -5.47 3.29
N ASN A 257 37.78 -4.68 2.87
CA ASN A 257 38.74 -4.98 1.80
C ASN A 257 38.16 -5.84 0.66
N ALA A 258 37.08 -5.39 0.06
CA ALA A 258 36.32 -6.14 -0.96
C ALA A 258 35.79 -5.19 -2.04
N SER A 259 35.73 -5.68 -3.28
CA SER A 259 35.10 -4.93 -4.38
C SER A 259 33.58 -4.84 -4.21
N GLU A 260 32.96 -3.87 -4.88
CA GLU A 260 31.50 -3.70 -4.88
C GLU A 260 30.79 -4.99 -5.33
N THR A 261 31.29 -5.64 -6.39
CA THR A 261 30.73 -6.90 -6.90
C THR A 261 30.82 -8.02 -5.86
N ALA A 262 31.95 -8.14 -5.17
CA ALA A 262 32.12 -9.13 -4.11
C ALA A 262 31.16 -8.86 -2.93
N LEU A 263 31.01 -7.60 -2.54
CA LEU A 263 30.07 -7.20 -1.49
C LEU A 263 28.63 -7.46 -1.90
N ALA A 264 28.24 -7.14 -3.14
CA ALA A 264 26.89 -7.42 -3.63
C ALA A 264 26.58 -8.93 -3.64
N THR A 265 27.54 -9.76 -4.02
CA THR A 265 27.40 -11.23 -3.95
C THR A 265 27.24 -11.69 -2.50
N LYS A 266 28.08 -11.19 -1.60
CA LYS A 266 28.01 -11.52 -0.18
C LYS A 266 26.72 -11.08 0.48
N LEU A 267 26.19 -9.90 0.13
CA LEU A 267 24.90 -9.44 0.60
C LEU A 267 23.74 -10.36 0.17
N ARG A 268 23.80 -10.94 -1.05
CA ARG A 268 22.82 -11.95 -1.48
C ARG A 268 22.87 -13.21 -0.63
N GLU A 269 24.07 -13.66 -0.26
CA GLU A 269 24.24 -14.79 0.67
C GLU A 269 23.67 -14.46 2.07
N VAL A 270 24.01 -13.28 2.60
CA VAL A 270 23.53 -12.79 3.90
C VAL A 270 22.01 -12.77 3.97
N ILE A 271 21.31 -12.20 2.98
CA ILE A 271 19.84 -12.15 2.98
C ILE A 271 19.18 -13.51 2.70
N SER A 272 19.94 -14.48 2.19
CA SER A 272 19.46 -15.86 2.00
C SER A 272 19.53 -16.67 3.31
N ASN A 273 20.31 -16.22 4.29
CA ASN A 273 20.35 -16.83 5.62
C ASN A 273 19.19 -16.29 6.47
N PRO A 274 18.25 -17.15 6.94
CA PRO A 274 17.07 -16.69 7.67
C PRO A 274 17.37 -15.88 8.94
N LEU A 275 18.47 -16.21 9.66
CA LEU A 275 18.88 -15.49 10.87
C LEU A 275 19.31 -14.05 10.51
N TYR A 276 20.21 -13.90 9.54
CA TYR A 276 20.69 -12.59 9.11
C TYR A 276 19.59 -11.77 8.45
N ALA A 277 18.75 -12.42 7.64
CA ALA A 277 17.59 -11.79 7.03
C ALA A 277 16.63 -11.19 8.08
N SER A 278 16.32 -11.97 9.13
CA SER A 278 15.47 -11.52 10.24
C SER A 278 16.12 -10.36 11.01
N PHE A 279 17.41 -10.44 11.25
CA PHE A 279 18.18 -9.40 11.94
C PHE A 279 18.22 -8.09 11.15
N LEU A 280 18.46 -8.17 9.82
CA LEU A 280 18.42 -7.01 8.93
C LEU A 280 17.03 -6.36 8.86
N MET A 281 15.96 -7.16 8.88
CA MET A 281 14.60 -6.62 8.93
C MET A 281 14.29 -5.93 10.27
N ALA A 282 14.82 -6.44 11.38
CA ALA A 282 14.73 -5.77 12.68
C ALA A 282 15.51 -4.46 12.69
N ALA A 283 16.73 -4.44 12.13
CA ALA A 283 17.54 -3.24 11.95
C ALA A 283 16.80 -2.18 11.12
N ALA A 284 16.23 -2.58 9.97
CA ALA A 284 15.46 -1.68 9.12
C ALA A 284 14.22 -1.10 9.83
N LYS A 285 13.56 -1.88 10.70
CA LYS A 285 12.43 -1.39 11.50
C LYS A 285 12.89 -0.38 12.54
N LEU A 286 14.02 -0.62 13.20
CA LEU A 286 14.60 0.33 14.16
C LEU A 286 15.00 1.65 13.47
N ASP A 287 15.58 1.61 12.28
CA ASP A 287 15.88 2.79 11.49
C ASP A 287 14.60 3.58 11.10
N ASP A 288 13.52 2.88 10.70
CA ASP A 288 12.22 3.49 10.45
C ASP A 288 11.69 4.20 11.73
N ASP A 289 11.85 3.58 12.90
CA ASP A 289 11.37 4.12 14.19
C ASP A 289 12.21 5.31 14.67
N VAL A 290 13.53 5.27 14.48
CA VAL A 290 14.41 6.43 14.74
C VAL A 290 13.99 7.63 13.87
N LYS A 291 13.78 7.39 12.56
CA LYS A 291 13.33 8.44 11.63
C LYS A 291 12.02 9.09 12.07
N ARG A 292 11.13 8.33 12.68
CA ARG A 292 9.82 8.80 13.19
C ARG A 292 9.86 9.38 14.60
N GLY A 293 10.99 9.34 15.29
CA GLY A 293 11.09 9.75 16.68
C GLY A 293 10.36 8.82 17.66
N LEU A 294 10.10 7.57 17.28
CA LEU A 294 9.41 6.58 18.12
C LEU A 294 10.32 5.89 19.13
N ILE A 295 11.64 6.00 18.95
CA ILE A 295 12.62 5.46 19.86
C ILE A 295 13.04 6.60 20.82
N PRO A 296 12.87 6.43 22.15
CA PRO A 296 13.14 7.47 23.13
C PRO A 296 14.64 7.56 23.44
N PHE A 297 15.46 7.75 22.42
CA PHE A 297 16.87 7.99 22.63
C PHE A 297 17.17 9.50 22.71
N GLU A 298 17.94 9.87 23.70
CA GLU A 298 18.73 11.10 23.61
C GLU A 298 19.63 10.95 22.38
N PHE A 299 19.41 11.80 21.39
CA PHE A 299 19.96 11.67 20.02
C PHE A 299 21.48 11.45 19.95
N GLY A 300 22.26 11.79 20.97
CA GLY A 300 23.70 11.54 21.04
C GLY A 300 24.09 10.06 21.15
N ARG A 301 23.14 9.14 21.44
CA ARG A 301 23.43 7.72 21.71
C ARG A 301 22.98 6.76 20.60
N ILE A 302 22.34 7.23 19.53
CA ILE A 302 21.87 6.33 18.46
C ILE A 302 23.02 5.50 17.86
N THR A 303 24.18 6.14 17.66
CA THR A 303 25.37 5.44 17.15
C THR A 303 25.85 4.33 18.10
N ASP A 304 25.87 4.59 19.40
CA ASP A 304 26.32 3.60 20.37
C ASP A 304 25.32 2.45 20.49
N VAL A 305 24.01 2.75 20.51
CA VAL A 305 22.96 1.73 20.56
C VAL A 305 22.94 0.89 19.28
N SER A 306 23.09 1.50 18.11
CA SER A 306 23.16 0.75 16.85
C SER A 306 24.39 -0.16 16.79
N LYS A 307 25.51 0.26 17.37
CA LYS A 307 26.72 -0.56 17.51
C LYS A 307 26.47 -1.76 18.43
N GLU A 308 25.88 -1.55 19.61
CA GLU A 308 25.54 -2.64 20.51
C GLU A 308 24.50 -3.58 19.88
N PHE A 309 23.53 -3.08 19.17
CA PHE A 309 22.60 -3.90 18.40
C PHE A 309 23.33 -4.77 17.37
N GLY A 310 24.26 -4.19 16.59
CA GLY A 310 25.06 -4.95 15.65
C GLY A 310 25.88 -6.06 16.31
N ASN A 311 26.37 -5.81 17.55
CA ASN A 311 27.15 -6.79 18.30
C ASN A 311 26.34 -8.03 18.73
N LEU A 312 25.01 -7.97 18.78
CA LEU A 312 24.15 -9.11 19.13
C LEU A 312 24.28 -10.28 18.15
N ILE A 313 24.62 -10.00 16.89
CA ILE A 313 24.78 -11.04 15.85
C ILE A 313 26.16 -11.69 15.89
N SER A 314 27.14 -11.07 16.58
CA SER A 314 28.50 -11.55 16.68
C SER A 314 28.62 -12.63 17.75
N LYS A 315 28.36 -13.89 17.42
CA LYS A 315 28.42 -15.02 18.37
C LYS A 315 29.88 -15.40 18.67
N GLY A 316 30.20 -15.49 19.98
CA GLY A 316 31.42 -16.16 20.45
C GLY A 316 32.71 -15.33 20.48
N GLU A 317 32.71 -14.11 19.97
CA GLU A 317 33.90 -13.23 20.03
C GLU A 317 33.98 -12.46 21.35
N SER A 318 35.22 -12.35 21.91
CA SER A 318 35.45 -11.45 23.03
C SER A 318 35.23 -9.99 22.64
N ARG A 319 34.86 -9.15 23.61
CA ARG A 319 34.65 -7.71 23.39
C ARG A 319 35.90 -7.03 22.84
N GLU A 320 37.09 -7.50 23.22
CA GLU A 320 38.38 -6.98 22.78
C GLU A 320 38.65 -7.31 21.31
N ALA A 321 38.43 -8.56 20.88
CA ALA A 321 38.60 -8.98 19.49
C ALA A 321 37.66 -8.22 18.54
N ARG A 322 36.40 -8.02 18.98
CA ARG A 322 35.43 -7.20 18.24
C ARG A 322 35.85 -5.74 18.07
N ASN A 323 36.36 -5.11 19.14
CA ASN A 323 36.78 -3.71 19.12
C ASN A 323 37.98 -3.48 18.20
N GLN A 324 38.89 -4.45 18.07
CA GLN A 324 40.05 -4.37 17.17
C GLN A 324 39.67 -4.43 15.67
N ARG A 325 38.53 -5.03 15.33
CA ARG A 325 38.05 -5.19 13.94
C ARG A 325 37.03 -4.12 13.51
N GLN A 326 36.56 -3.30 14.44
CA GLN A 326 35.60 -2.26 14.10
C GLN A 326 36.25 -1.20 13.21
N PRO A 327 35.55 -0.74 12.15
CA PRO A 327 36.01 0.35 11.31
C PRO A 327 36.26 1.62 12.12
N ALA A 328 37.17 2.46 11.66
CA ALA A 328 37.41 3.78 12.25
C ALA A 328 36.11 4.62 12.21
N LYS A 329 35.93 5.50 13.20
CA LYS A 329 34.74 6.37 13.28
C LYS A 329 34.57 7.21 12.01
N GLU A 330 35.67 7.67 11.42
CA GLU A 330 35.69 8.45 10.18
C GLU A 330 35.12 7.64 9.00
N GLU A 331 35.51 6.37 8.85
CA GLU A 331 34.95 5.48 7.80
C GLU A 331 33.45 5.26 7.97
N LEU A 332 32.98 5.13 9.20
CA LEU A 332 31.54 4.98 9.49
C LEU A 332 30.73 6.23 9.14
N HIS A 333 31.32 7.42 9.26
CA HIS A 333 30.66 8.68 8.87
C HIS A 333 30.53 8.83 7.35
N GLU A 334 31.46 8.29 6.56
CA GLU A 334 31.43 8.34 5.10
C GLU A 334 30.35 7.43 4.48
N VAL A 335 29.91 6.42 5.21
CA VAL A 335 28.90 5.45 4.75
C VAL A 335 27.49 6.01 4.90
N ASN A 336 26.82 6.26 3.79
CA ASN A 336 25.48 6.81 3.77
C ASN A 336 24.39 5.69 3.84
N LEU A 337 24.38 4.97 4.95
CA LEU A 337 23.35 3.97 5.29
C LEU A 337 22.72 4.31 6.65
N PRO A 338 21.44 3.92 6.87
CA PRO A 338 20.81 4.07 8.17
C PRO A 338 21.60 3.37 9.29
N PRO A 339 21.64 3.90 10.51
CA PRO A 339 22.60 3.50 11.53
C PRO A 339 22.50 2.02 11.94
N PHE A 340 21.29 1.47 12.12
CA PHE A 340 21.12 0.07 12.54
C PHE A 340 21.43 -0.90 11.39
N ILE A 341 20.96 -0.64 10.17
CA ILE A 341 21.32 -1.42 8.97
C ILE A 341 22.82 -1.40 8.75
N LYS A 342 23.46 -0.24 8.85
CA LYS A 342 24.90 -0.08 8.70
C LYS A 342 25.65 -0.99 9.67
N GLN A 343 25.39 -0.91 10.96
CA GLN A 343 26.08 -1.70 11.97
C GLN A 343 25.78 -3.20 11.86
N ALA A 344 24.55 -3.58 11.54
CA ALA A 344 24.16 -4.96 11.31
C ALA A 344 24.98 -5.57 10.15
N LEU A 345 25.05 -4.89 9.02
CA LEU A 345 25.79 -5.35 7.85
C LEU A 345 27.30 -5.47 8.12
N ILE A 346 27.91 -4.47 8.75
CA ILE A 346 29.33 -4.47 9.09
C ILE A 346 29.65 -5.70 9.97
N ASN A 347 28.88 -5.91 11.03
CA ASN A 347 29.15 -7.00 11.96
C ASN A 347 28.92 -8.38 11.34
N ILE A 348 27.90 -8.55 10.50
CA ILE A 348 27.68 -9.78 9.75
C ILE A 348 28.86 -10.06 8.82
N LEU A 349 29.27 -9.08 8.02
CA LEU A 349 30.30 -9.25 7.00
C LEU A 349 31.71 -9.46 7.59
N LEU A 350 32.00 -8.85 8.74
CA LEU A 350 33.27 -9.07 9.43
C LEU A 350 33.32 -10.46 10.11
N ASN A 351 32.19 -10.97 10.60
CA ASN A 351 32.12 -12.30 11.22
C ASN A 351 32.23 -13.44 10.20
N GLU A 352 31.68 -13.29 9.00
CA GLU A 352 31.72 -14.34 7.98
C GLU A 352 33.08 -14.48 7.26
N ARG A 353 34.08 -13.69 7.63
CA ARG A 353 35.45 -13.83 7.15
C ARG A 353 36.27 -14.86 7.95
N GLN A 354 35.67 -15.49 8.96
CA GLN A 354 36.24 -16.61 9.70
C GLN A 354 35.84 -17.94 9.06
#